data_804a47533e11d3b6078cc540021e6021
#
_entry.id   804a47533e11d3b6078cc540021e6021
#
_cell.length_a   1.000
_cell.length_b   1.000
_cell.length_c   1.000
_cell.angle_alpha   90.00
_cell.angle_beta   90.00
_cell.angle_gamma   90.00
#
_symmetry.space_group_name_H-M   'P 1'
#
loop_
_entity.id
_entity.type
_entity.pdbx_description
1 polymer ?
#
loop_
_entity_poly.entity_id
_entity_poly.type
_entity_poly.pdbx_seq_one_letter_code
_entity_poly.pdbx_strand_id
1 'polypeptide(L)'
;MTEDLLEQIRRKDAAAFTHGGKFHADDVFSAALLLYLNPEIVITRGNRVPEDFEGIVFDIGRGRYDHHQKDSRVRENGVPYAAFGLLWEELGGAILGEELAAEFDEAFVQPLDNNDNTGEKNELATLIGNFNPAWDAQGGSDAAFFQASSVAGMILENKFERYRGNERADRQIEEVLAAHERAVTSGETAERDAAILILPYFIPCQKRLSETGIAFVIFPSNRGGYCIQPQKREYSLHYKCSFPERWLGLEKEELAEASGLKSAVFCHKGGFLMTVGELSDAVEACRISLDSFKDEKALVNVGGGDAADELLRELPGMAQAQIYHIPLPEPPSAPSPLCRSCPGWSRTAVTVKWRWKKPTGSFGTGTM
;
A
#
# COMPACT_ATOMS: atom_id res chain seq x y z
N MET A 1 -2.94 13.10 -27.73
CA MET A 1 -2.04 11.96 -28.04
C MET A 1 -2.61 10.66 -27.49
N THR A 2 -3.19 10.63 -26.28
CA THR A 2 -3.77 9.42 -25.65
C THR A 2 -4.98 8.86 -26.41
N GLU A 3 -5.85 9.72 -26.96
CA GLU A 3 -7.01 9.30 -27.75
C GLU A 3 -6.61 8.55 -29.03
N ASP A 4 -5.53 8.96 -29.66
CA ASP A 4 -5.03 8.32 -30.89
C ASP A 4 -4.58 6.87 -30.64
N LEU A 5 -3.81 6.61 -29.57
CA LEU A 5 -3.38 5.27 -29.19
C LEU A 5 -4.57 4.37 -28.77
N LEU A 6 -5.47 4.88 -27.94
CA LEU A 6 -6.66 4.13 -27.54
C LEU A 6 -7.57 3.80 -28.72
N GLU A 7 -7.73 4.72 -29.66
CA GLU A 7 -8.49 4.48 -30.88
C GLU A 7 -7.83 3.38 -31.71
N GLN A 8 -6.52 3.44 -31.88
CA GLN A 8 -5.75 2.41 -32.59
C GLN A 8 -5.89 1.03 -31.92
N ILE A 9 -5.79 0.95 -30.57
CA ILE A 9 -5.95 -0.31 -29.83
C ILE A 9 -7.38 -0.87 -30.01
N ARG A 10 -8.41 -0.03 -30.02
CA ARG A 10 -9.81 -0.46 -30.06
C ARG A 10 -10.33 -0.83 -31.45
N ARG A 11 -9.52 -0.69 -32.50
CA ARG A 11 -9.89 -1.14 -33.83
C ARG A 11 -10.10 -2.65 -33.87
N LYS A 12 -11.00 -3.09 -34.70
CA LYS A 12 -11.29 -4.52 -34.89
C LYS A 12 -10.09 -5.29 -35.47
N ASP A 13 -9.27 -4.60 -36.27
CA ASP A 13 -8.06 -5.10 -36.92
C ASP A 13 -6.78 -4.66 -36.20
N ALA A 14 -6.89 -4.30 -34.92
CA ALA A 14 -5.74 -3.86 -34.13
C ALA A 14 -4.65 -4.92 -34.09
N ALA A 15 -3.42 -4.48 -34.34
CA ALA A 15 -2.25 -5.35 -34.33
C ALA A 15 -1.13 -4.74 -33.47
N ALA A 16 -0.35 -5.59 -32.83
CA ALA A 16 0.83 -5.19 -32.11
C ALA A 16 2.01 -6.12 -32.41
N PHE A 17 3.22 -5.63 -32.27
CA PHE A 17 4.45 -6.37 -32.52
C PHE A 17 5.46 -6.15 -31.42
N THR A 18 6.08 -7.24 -30.95
CA THR A 18 7.19 -7.21 -29.99
C THR A 18 8.28 -8.20 -30.37
N HIS A 19 9.39 -8.19 -29.64
CA HIS A 19 10.51 -9.09 -29.91
C HIS A 19 10.18 -10.57 -29.67
N GLY A 20 10.86 -11.45 -30.41
CA GLY A 20 10.81 -12.90 -30.22
C GLY A 20 11.87 -13.38 -29.23
N GLY A 21 11.90 -14.70 -29.01
CA GLY A 21 12.89 -15.32 -28.13
C GLY A 21 12.54 -15.20 -26.64
N LYS A 22 13.56 -15.01 -25.79
CA LYS A 22 13.38 -14.86 -24.35
C LYS A 22 12.60 -13.57 -24.07
N PHE A 23 11.59 -13.66 -23.23
CA PHE A 23 10.76 -12.54 -22.82
C PHE A 23 11.02 -12.14 -21.35
N HIS A 24 10.66 -10.91 -21.01
CA HIS A 24 10.80 -10.30 -19.70
C HIS A 24 9.43 -9.88 -19.14
N ALA A 25 9.42 -9.24 -17.98
CA ALA A 25 8.14 -8.82 -17.40
C ALA A 25 7.53 -7.62 -18.14
N ASP A 26 8.34 -6.72 -18.65
CA ASP A 26 7.88 -5.50 -19.30
C ASP A 26 7.18 -5.76 -20.63
N ASP A 27 7.70 -6.63 -21.52
CA ASP A 27 7.03 -7.00 -22.77
C ASP A 27 5.77 -7.85 -22.50
N VAL A 28 5.80 -8.71 -21.47
CA VAL A 28 4.64 -9.51 -21.04
C VAL A 28 3.52 -8.64 -20.47
N PHE A 29 3.84 -7.68 -19.58
CA PHE A 29 2.83 -6.76 -19.04
C PHE A 29 2.35 -5.74 -20.08
N SER A 30 3.20 -5.35 -21.03
CA SER A 30 2.81 -4.57 -22.20
C SER A 30 1.75 -5.28 -23.03
N ALA A 31 2.01 -6.54 -23.38
CA ALA A 31 1.06 -7.38 -24.08
C ALA A 31 -0.24 -7.57 -23.31
N ALA A 32 -0.16 -7.83 -22.01
CA ALA A 32 -1.31 -7.98 -21.13
C ALA A 32 -2.15 -6.70 -21.05
N LEU A 33 -1.53 -5.54 -21.01
CA LEU A 33 -2.22 -4.23 -21.01
C LEU A 33 -2.99 -3.99 -22.31
N LEU A 34 -2.38 -4.30 -23.46
CA LEU A 34 -3.03 -4.20 -24.76
C LEU A 34 -4.22 -5.16 -24.87
N LEU A 35 -4.05 -6.41 -24.44
CA LEU A 35 -5.12 -7.42 -24.40
C LEU A 35 -6.26 -7.06 -23.43
N TYR A 36 -5.96 -6.39 -22.31
CA TYR A 36 -6.96 -5.87 -21.39
C TYR A 36 -7.86 -4.81 -22.07
N LEU A 37 -7.27 -3.95 -22.89
CA LEU A 37 -8.00 -2.89 -23.59
C LEU A 37 -8.74 -3.39 -24.84
N ASN A 38 -8.17 -4.40 -25.51
CA ASN A 38 -8.77 -5.08 -26.66
C ASN A 38 -8.39 -6.57 -26.66
N PRO A 39 -9.28 -7.47 -26.20
CA PRO A 39 -9.01 -8.91 -26.22
C PRO A 39 -8.84 -9.52 -27.62
N GLU A 40 -9.24 -8.81 -28.68
CA GLU A 40 -9.12 -9.26 -30.07
C GLU A 40 -7.84 -8.75 -30.77
N ILE A 41 -7.01 -7.94 -30.10
CA ILE A 41 -5.77 -7.43 -30.68
C ILE A 41 -4.81 -8.58 -31.02
N VAL A 42 -4.29 -8.55 -32.24
CA VAL A 42 -3.35 -9.59 -32.71
C VAL A 42 -1.93 -9.19 -32.35
N ILE A 43 -1.32 -9.88 -31.41
CA ILE A 43 0.09 -9.64 -31.01
C ILE A 43 1.00 -10.63 -31.72
N THR A 44 1.94 -10.12 -32.51
CA THR A 44 2.95 -10.91 -33.22
C THR A 44 4.32 -10.71 -32.56
N ARG A 45 5.10 -11.79 -32.48
CA ARG A 45 6.47 -11.75 -31.97
C ARG A 45 7.47 -12.10 -33.06
N GLY A 46 8.62 -11.41 -33.07
CA GLY A 46 9.66 -11.69 -34.05
C GLY A 46 10.96 -10.93 -33.79
N ASN A 47 12.00 -11.27 -34.55
CA ASN A 47 13.34 -10.68 -34.35
C ASN A 47 13.52 -9.33 -35.05
N ARG A 48 12.59 -8.95 -35.90
CA ARG A 48 12.60 -7.69 -36.65
C ARG A 48 11.17 -7.28 -37.00
N VAL A 49 10.86 -6.02 -36.78
CA VAL A 49 9.58 -5.42 -37.22
C VAL A 49 9.52 -5.44 -38.74
N PRO A 50 8.44 -5.97 -39.37
CA PRO A 50 8.24 -5.88 -40.80
C PRO A 50 8.19 -4.42 -41.28
N GLU A 51 8.71 -4.12 -42.48
CA GLU A 51 8.80 -2.74 -42.99
C GLU A 51 7.41 -2.13 -43.26
N ASP A 52 6.43 -2.96 -43.54
CA ASP A 52 5.03 -2.61 -43.82
C ASP A 52 4.09 -2.85 -42.62
N PHE A 53 4.64 -3.04 -41.41
CA PHE A 53 3.82 -3.28 -40.24
C PHE A 53 3.09 -2.01 -39.81
N GLU A 54 1.78 -2.04 -39.86
CA GLU A 54 0.87 -1.00 -39.38
C GLU A 54 0.28 -1.45 -38.04
N GLY A 55 0.77 -0.92 -36.91
CA GLY A 55 0.29 -1.29 -35.59
C GLY A 55 1.15 -0.74 -34.48
N ILE A 56 0.92 -1.24 -33.27
CA ILE A 56 1.64 -0.83 -32.06
C ILE A 56 2.90 -1.67 -31.94
N VAL A 57 4.05 -1.04 -32.01
CA VAL A 57 5.35 -1.70 -31.82
C VAL A 57 5.88 -1.35 -30.44
N PHE A 58 6.18 -2.37 -29.62
CA PHE A 58 6.70 -2.18 -28.27
C PHE A 58 7.88 -3.12 -27.98
N ASP A 59 8.80 -2.65 -27.16
CA ASP A 59 10.02 -3.34 -26.71
C ASP A 59 10.92 -3.85 -27.86
N ILE A 60 10.83 -3.24 -29.01
CA ILE A 60 11.64 -3.48 -30.22
C ILE A 60 11.47 -2.35 -31.22
N GLY A 61 12.44 -2.20 -32.14
CA GLY A 61 12.30 -1.35 -33.32
C GLY A 61 12.71 0.09 -33.10
N ARG A 62 13.15 0.46 -31.91
CA ARG A 62 13.62 1.81 -31.54
C ARG A 62 12.57 2.90 -31.76
N GLY A 63 11.29 2.51 -31.63
CA GLY A 63 10.14 3.40 -31.75
C GLY A 63 9.69 3.98 -30.40
N ARG A 64 8.45 4.47 -30.37
CA ARG A 64 7.86 5.20 -29.24
C ARG A 64 7.81 4.40 -27.95
N TYR A 65 7.57 3.08 -28.02
CA TYR A 65 7.43 2.18 -26.88
C TYR A 65 8.58 1.19 -26.78
N ASP A 66 9.77 1.60 -27.22
CA ASP A 66 11.02 0.87 -27.06
C ASP A 66 11.99 1.69 -26.20
N HIS A 67 12.73 1.06 -25.33
CA HIS A 67 13.63 1.71 -24.36
C HIS A 67 15.12 1.37 -24.59
N HIS A 68 15.46 0.61 -25.64
CA HIS A 68 16.81 0.15 -25.92
C HIS A 68 17.73 1.21 -26.58
N GLN A 69 17.24 2.44 -26.78
CA GLN A 69 18.02 3.55 -27.33
C GLN A 69 18.91 4.20 -26.27
N LYS A 70 19.96 4.89 -26.71
CA LYS A 70 20.87 5.62 -25.80
C LYS A 70 20.19 6.78 -25.06
N ASP A 71 19.18 7.36 -25.69
CA ASP A 71 18.36 8.46 -25.23
C ASP A 71 17.02 7.97 -24.67
N SER A 72 17.01 6.74 -24.11
CA SER A 72 15.83 6.19 -23.46
C SER A 72 15.32 7.12 -22.35
N ARG A 73 14.01 7.20 -22.24
CA ARG A 73 13.34 8.12 -21.31
C ARG A 73 13.52 7.69 -19.86
N VAL A 74 13.66 8.70 -19.00
CA VAL A 74 13.78 8.52 -17.55
C VAL A 74 12.74 9.42 -16.87
N ARG A 75 12.09 8.93 -15.83
CA ARG A 75 11.15 9.71 -15.02
C ARG A 75 11.88 10.77 -14.19
N GLU A 76 11.18 11.78 -13.73
CA GLU A 76 11.74 12.85 -12.89
C GLU A 76 12.46 12.34 -11.64
N ASN A 77 11.96 11.24 -11.06
CA ASN A 77 12.58 10.58 -9.91
C ASN A 77 13.80 9.69 -10.25
N GLY A 78 14.21 9.65 -11.51
CA GLY A 78 15.38 8.90 -11.96
C GLY A 78 15.11 7.45 -12.37
N VAL A 79 13.89 6.93 -12.24
CA VAL A 79 13.54 5.57 -12.67
C VAL A 79 13.40 5.54 -14.20
N PRO A 80 14.17 4.68 -14.90
CA PRO A 80 14.07 4.57 -16.36
C PRO A 80 12.73 3.94 -16.76
N TYR A 81 12.23 4.32 -17.94
CA TYR A 81 11.09 3.64 -18.54
C TYR A 81 11.53 2.35 -19.22
N ALA A 82 10.73 1.29 -19.13
CA ALA A 82 10.72 0.17 -20.05
C ALA A 82 9.46 0.23 -20.93
N ALA A 83 9.24 -0.74 -21.79
CA ALA A 83 8.10 -0.72 -22.71
C ALA A 83 6.75 -0.63 -21.99
N PHE A 84 6.61 -1.32 -20.86
CA PHE A 84 5.39 -1.27 -20.06
C PHE A 84 5.11 0.12 -19.50
N GLY A 85 6.12 0.80 -18.95
CA GLY A 85 5.99 2.16 -18.44
C GLY A 85 5.65 3.17 -19.53
N LEU A 86 6.25 3.04 -20.72
CA LEU A 86 5.95 3.91 -21.87
C LEU A 86 4.49 3.79 -22.32
N LEU A 87 3.95 2.57 -22.35
CA LEU A 87 2.53 2.34 -22.65
C LEU A 87 1.63 2.82 -21.51
N TRP A 88 2.03 2.57 -20.27
CA TRP A 88 1.26 2.98 -19.09
C TRP A 88 1.10 4.49 -19.00
N GLU A 89 2.14 5.25 -19.26
CA GLU A 89 2.11 6.73 -19.26
C GLU A 89 0.99 7.28 -20.17
N GLU A 90 0.69 6.60 -21.26
CA GLU A 90 -0.36 7.04 -22.20
C GLU A 90 -1.74 6.47 -21.89
N LEU A 91 -1.79 5.28 -21.34
CA LEU A 91 -3.04 4.52 -21.17
C LEU A 91 -3.58 4.54 -19.76
N GLY A 92 -2.70 4.74 -18.77
CA GLY A 92 -3.05 4.64 -17.35
C GLY A 92 -4.16 5.57 -16.92
N GLY A 93 -4.10 6.84 -17.35
CA GLY A 93 -5.13 7.84 -17.05
C GLY A 93 -6.52 7.46 -17.58
N ALA A 94 -6.60 6.85 -18.76
CA ALA A 94 -7.85 6.37 -19.33
C ALA A 94 -8.39 5.10 -18.63
N ILE A 95 -7.53 4.34 -17.94
CA ILE A 95 -7.89 3.11 -17.24
C ILE A 95 -8.33 3.38 -15.80
N LEU A 96 -7.57 4.20 -15.07
CA LEU A 96 -7.77 4.43 -13.62
C LEU A 96 -8.09 5.88 -13.25
N GLY A 97 -8.02 6.84 -14.20
CA GLY A 97 -7.93 8.26 -13.90
C GLY A 97 -6.50 8.68 -13.53
N GLU A 98 -6.17 9.96 -13.68
CA GLU A 98 -4.79 10.48 -13.59
C GLU A 98 -4.14 10.20 -12.22
N GLU A 99 -4.86 10.43 -11.13
CA GLU A 99 -4.35 10.28 -9.77
C GLU A 99 -4.01 8.81 -9.44
N LEU A 100 -4.95 7.90 -9.66
CA LEU A 100 -4.72 6.47 -9.40
C LEU A 100 -3.74 5.85 -10.39
N ALA A 101 -3.66 6.38 -11.61
CA ALA A 101 -2.66 5.95 -12.59
C ALA A 101 -1.25 6.31 -12.16
N ALA A 102 -1.05 7.49 -11.56
CA ALA A 102 0.24 7.89 -11.00
C ALA A 102 0.63 7.03 -9.79
N GLU A 103 -0.31 6.77 -8.85
CA GLU A 103 -0.07 5.85 -7.73
C GLU A 103 0.29 4.43 -8.22
N PHE A 104 -0.38 3.96 -9.26
CA PHE A 104 -0.12 2.64 -9.83
C PHE A 104 1.24 2.60 -10.55
N ASP A 105 1.63 3.66 -11.26
CA ASP A 105 2.94 3.78 -11.87
C ASP A 105 4.03 3.63 -10.80
N GLU A 106 3.98 4.42 -9.74
CA GLU A 106 4.98 4.38 -8.67
C GLU A 106 5.04 3.02 -7.97
N ALA A 107 3.88 2.46 -7.61
CA ALA A 107 3.81 1.26 -6.79
C ALA A 107 4.01 -0.05 -7.57
N PHE A 108 3.78 -0.07 -8.88
CA PHE A 108 3.74 -1.30 -9.66
C PHE A 108 4.55 -1.26 -10.95
N VAL A 109 4.41 -0.20 -11.75
CA VAL A 109 5.06 -0.12 -13.07
C VAL A 109 6.55 0.18 -12.94
N GLN A 110 6.90 1.19 -12.16
CA GLN A 110 8.30 1.60 -11.96
C GLN A 110 9.21 0.48 -11.44
N PRO A 111 8.80 -0.35 -10.45
CA PRO A 111 9.61 -1.50 -10.03
C PRO A 111 9.87 -2.53 -11.14
N LEU A 112 8.94 -2.71 -12.08
CA LEU A 112 9.12 -3.60 -13.23
C LEU A 112 10.04 -2.98 -14.28
N ASP A 113 9.82 -1.72 -14.62
CA ASP A 113 10.67 -0.95 -15.54
C ASP A 113 12.12 -0.89 -15.03
N ASN A 114 12.30 -0.65 -13.72
CA ASN A 114 13.63 -0.60 -13.12
C ASN A 114 14.32 -1.98 -13.14
N ASN A 115 13.57 -3.06 -12.87
CA ASN A 115 14.11 -4.41 -12.99
C ASN A 115 14.62 -4.69 -14.41
N ASP A 116 13.87 -4.31 -15.44
CA ASP A 116 14.24 -4.58 -16.81
C ASP A 116 15.49 -3.80 -17.23
N ASN A 117 15.56 -2.52 -16.90
CA ASN A 117 16.68 -1.65 -17.27
C ASN A 117 17.96 -1.89 -16.46
N THR A 118 17.87 -2.30 -15.19
CA THR A 118 19.02 -2.34 -14.27
C THR A 118 19.37 -3.74 -13.77
N GLY A 119 18.46 -4.70 -13.91
CA GLY A 119 18.58 -6.03 -13.30
C GLY A 119 18.32 -6.02 -11.79
N GLU A 120 17.82 -4.93 -11.19
CA GLU A 120 17.43 -4.92 -9.79
C GLU A 120 16.36 -5.99 -9.52
N LYS A 121 16.53 -6.73 -8.41
CA LYS A 121 15.68 -7.88 -8.12
C LYS A 121 14.21 -7.49 -7.94
N ASN A 122 13.36 -8.07 -8.76
CA ASN A 122 11.90 -7.99 -8.64
C ASN A 122 11.32 -9.41 -8.64
N GLU A 123 10.55 -9.76 -7.59
CA GLU A 123 10.01 -11.12 -7.45
C GLU A 123 8.94 -11.43 -8.50
N LEU A 124 8.13 -10.46 -8.87
CA LEU A 124 7.12 -10.62 -9.92
C LEU A 124 7.77 -10.79 -11.29
N ALA A 125 8.78 -9.99 -11.62
CA ALA A 125 9.54 -10.14 -12.85
C ALA A 125 10.23 -11.52 -12.92
N THR A 126 10.78 -12.00 -11.80
CA THR A 126 11.34 -13.35 -11.70
C THR A 126 10.27 -14.42 -11.95
N LEU A 127 9.08 -14.29 -11.36
CA LEU A 127 7.96 -15.20 -11.56
C LEU A 127 7.55 -15.27 -13.04
N ILE A 128 7.38 -14.12 -13.68
CA ILE A 128 7.06 -14.04 -15.13
C ILE A 128 8.19 -14.65 -15.96
N GLY A 129 9.44 -14.33 -15.63
CA GLY A 129 10.62 -14.89 -16.30
C GLY A 129 10.72 -16.42 -16.25
N ASN A 130 10.15 -17.07 -15.21
CA ASN A 130 10.12 -18.53 -15.07
C ASN A 130 9.18 -19.24 -16.07
N PHE A 131 8.33 -18.50 -16.79
CA PHE A 131 7.57 -19.04 -17.91
C PHE A 131 8.42 -19.28 -19.16
N ASN A 132 9.60 -18.65 -19.28
CA ASN A 132 10.48 -18.93 -20.40
C ASN A 132 10.84 -20.42 -20.47
N PRO A 133 10.82 -21.03 -21.66
CA PRO A 133 11.24 -22.41 -21.81
C PRO A 133 12.68 -22.64 -21.30
N ALA A 134 12.99 -23.86 -20.85
CA ALA A 134 14.35 -24.25 -20.52
C ALA A 134 15.26 -24.06 -21.76
N TRP A 135 16.55 -23.82 -21.52
CA TRP A 135 17.52 -23.53 -22.58
C TRP A 135 17.65 -24.62 -23.66
N ASP A 136 17.30 -25.86 -23.31
CA ASP A 136 17.35 -27.06 -24.18
C ASP A 136 15.96 -27.48 -24.68
N ALA A 137 14.90 -26.72 -24.36
CA ALA A 137 13.55 -27.03 -24.82
C ALA A 137 13.44 -26.90 -26.35
N GLN A 138 12.74 -27.87 -26.95
CA GLN A 138 12.45 -27.84 -28.39
C GLN A 138 11.21 -26.93 -28.63
N GLY A 139 11.31 -26.06 -29.60
CA GLY A 139 10.20 -25.15 -29.98
C GLY A 139 10.46 -23.70 -29.64
N GLY A 140 9.52 -22.86 -30.00
CA GLY A 140 9.59 -21.40 -29.74
C GLY A 140 9.03 -21.04 -28.36
N SER A 141 9.27 -19.79 -27.93
CA SER A 141 8.79 -19.25 -26.66
C SER A 141 7.38 -18.61 -26.74
N ASP A 142 6.75 -18.54 -27.93
CA ASP A 142 5.52 -17.77 -28.11
C ASP A 142 4.33 -18.30 -27.28
N ALA A 143 4.15 -19.62 -27.24
CA ALA A 143 3.09 -20.19 -26.40
C ALA A 143 3.30 -19.86 -24.91
N ALA A 144 4.54 -19.92 -24.44
CA ALA A 144 4.89 -19.57 -23.06
C ALA A 144 4.72 -18.06 -22.78
N PHE A 145 5.04 -17.22 -23.75
CA PHE A 145 4.79 -15.78 -23.66
C PHE A 145 3.30 -15.47 -23.48
N PHE A 146 2.41 -16.06 -24.29
CA PHE A 146 0.98 -15.82 -24.15
C PHE A 146 0.41 -16.43 -22.87
N GLN A 147 0.98 -17.53 -22.35
CA GLN A 147 0.64 -18.02 -21.03
C GLN A 147 1.03 -17.02 -19.93
N ALA A 148 2.25 -16.48 -19.98
CA ALA A 148 2.73 -15.44 -19.06
C ALA A 148 1.86 -14.17 -19.17
N SER A 149 1.51 -13.73 -20.40
CA SER A 149 0.64 -12.59 -20.63
C SER A 149 -0.76 -12.79 -20.06
N SER A 150 -1.30 -14.00 -20.11
CA SER A 150 -2.59 -14.32 -19.50
C SER A 150 -2.53 -14.21 -17.97
N VAL A 151 -1.44 -14.64 -17.34
CA VAL A 151 -1.22 -14.47 -15.89
C VAL A 151 -1.05 -12.98 -15.54
N ALA A 152 -0.26 -12.24 -16.32
CA ALA A 152 -0.09 -10.80 -16.15
C ALA A 152 -1.43 -10.06 -16.30
N GLY A 153 -2.28 -10.44 -17.25
CA GLY A 153 -3.63 -9.91 -17.44
C GLY A 153 -4.51 -10.07 -16.20
N MET A 154 -4.54 -11.27 -15.62
CA MET A 154 -5.27 -11.52 -14.36
C MET A 154 -4.72 -10.66 -13.21
N ILE A 155 -3.42 -10.44 -13.14
CA ILE A 155 -2.80 -9.57 -12.13
C ILE A 155 -3.26 -8.12 -12.34
N LEU A 156 -3.21 -7.59 -13.57
CA LEU A 156 -3.64 -6.23 -13.90
C LEU A 156 -5.12 -6.01 -13.58
N GLU A 157 -6.00 -6.89 -14.03
CA GLU A 157 -7.44 -6.80 -13.78
C GLU A 157 -7.75 -6.73 -12.28
N ASN A 158 -7.18 -7.64 -11.48
CA ASN A 158 -7.39 -7.65 -10.04
C ASN A 158 -6.80 -6.40 -9.35
N LYS A 159 -5.66 -5.91 -9.81
CA LYS A 159 -5.07 -4.68 -9.29
C LYS A 159 -5.94 -3.46 -9.63
N PHE A 160 -6.38 -3.32 -10.89
CA PHE A 160 -7.24 -2.22 -11.30
C PHE A 160 -8.56 -2.20 -10.54
N GLU A 161 -9.20 -3.37 -10.37
CA GLU A 161 -10.42 -3.46 -9.57
C GLU A 161 -10.19 -3.11 -8.10
N ARG A 162 -9.04 -3.49 -7.53
CA ARG A 162 -8.66 -3.12 -6.17
C ARG A 162 -8.47 -1.60 -6.02
N TYR A 163 -7.80 -0.93 -6.97
CA TYR A 163 -7.64 0.52 -6.95
C TYR A 163 -8.98 1.23 -7.03
N ARG A 164 -9.84 0.86 -7.98
CA ARG A 164 -11.20 1.38 -8.09
C ARG A 164 -12.05 1.08 -6.85
N GLY A 165 -11.87 -0.10 -6.26
CA GLY A 165 -12.55 -0.51 -5.03
C GLY A 165 -12.16 0.34 -3.83
N ASN A 166 -10.87 0.65 -3.69
CA ASN A 166 -10.37 1.54 -2.65
C ASN A 166 -10.91 2.97 -2.82
N GLU A 167 -10.91 3.51 -4.04
CA GLU A 167 -11.49 4.83 -4.32
C GLU A 167 -12.99 4.90 -3.97
N ARG A 168 -13.76 3.83 -4.30
CA ARG A 168 -15.16 3.74 -3.87
C ARG A 168 -15.30 3.69 -2.35
N ALA A 169 -14.39 2.97 -1.67
CA ALA A 169 -14.37 2.88 -0.22
C ALA A 169 -14.05 4.23 0.42
N ASP A 170 -13.08 4.96 -0.11
CA ASP A 170 -12.70 6.29 0.38
C ASP A 170 -13.86 7.27 0.32
N ARG A 171 -14.61 7.31 -0.80
CA ARG A 171 -15.83 8.13 -0.90
C ARG A 171 -16.90 7.78 0.12
N GLN A 172 -17.14 6.47 0.32
CA GLN A 172 -18.12 6.02 1.31
C GLN A 172 -17.70 6.35 2.74
N ILE A 173 -16.43 6.22 3.07
CA ILE A 173 -15.90 6.55 4.39
C ILE A 173 -16.01 8.06 4.66
N GLU A 174 -15.77 8.93 3.69
CA GLU A 174 -15.97 10.37 3.84
C GLU A 174 -17.41 10.73 4.22
N GLU A 175 -18.39 10.11 3.55
CA GLU A 175 -19.81 10.31 3.87
C GLU A 175 -20.14 9.85 5.29
N VAL A 176 -19.63 8.67 5.70
CA VAL A 176 -19.85 8.12 7.04
C VAL A 176 -19.17 8.97 8.11
N LEU A 177 -17.94 9.44 7.88
CA LEU A 177 -17.23 10.34 8.78
C LEU A 177 -17.99 11.65 8.97
N ALA A 178 -18.43 12.27 7.88
CA ALA A 178 -19.19 13.51 7.95
C ALA A 178 -20.54 13.32 8.70
N ALA A 179 -21.18 12.16 8.57
CA ALA A 179 -22.39 11.82 9.34
C ALA A 179 -22.06 11.62 10.84
N HIS A 180 -20.97 10.92 11.14
CA HIS A 180 -20.51 10.69 12.51
C HIS A 180 -20.15 12.02 13.22
N GLU A 181 -19.41 12.91 12.57
CA GLU A 181 -19.07 14.23 13.12
C GLU A 181 -20.32 15.08 13.42
N ARG A 182 -21.30 15.04 12.53
CA ARG A 182 -22.60 15.73 12.79
C ARG A 182 -23.30 15.13 14.00
N ALA A 183 -23.35 13.80 14.14
CA ALA A 183 -23.97 13.12 15.26
C ALA A 183 -23.28 13.41 16.59
N VAL A 184 -21.94 13.51 16.59
CA VAL A 184 -21.17 13.94 17.79
C VAL A 184 -21.46 15.40 18.12
N THR A 185 -21.46 16.29 17.13
CA THR A 185 -21.68 17.73 17.32
C THR A 185 -23.11 18.03 17.81
N SER A 186 -24.11 17.29 17.34
CA SER A 186 -25.51 17.43 17.76
C SER A 186 -25.81 16.79 19.13
N GLY A 187 -24.87 16.00 19.68
CA GLY A 187 -25.06 15.23 20.91
C GLY A 187 -25.86 13.95 20.74
N GLU A 188 -26.19 13.56 19.52
CA GLU A 188 -26.81 12.26 19.18
C GLU A 188 -25.85 11.11 19.48
N THR A 189 -24.56 11.28 19.17
CA THR A 189 -23.48 10.41 19.62
C THR A 189 -22.82 11.05 20.85
N ALA A 190 -22.72 10.28 21.94
CA ALA A 190 -22.08 10.77 23.16
C ALA A 190 -20.60 11.08 22.92
N GLU A 191 -20.08 12.15 23.51
CA GLU A 191 -18.69 12.59 23.36
C GLU A 191 -17.68 11.47 23.67
N ARG A 192 -17.97 10.62 24.65
CA ARG A 192 -17.12 9.46 25.01
C ARG A 192 -17.03 8.41 23.89
N ASP A 193 -17.99 8.38 22.96
CA ASP A 193 -18.07 7.45 21.83
C ASP A 193 -17.55 8.08 20.53
N ALA A 194 -17.11 9.34 20.55
CA ALA A 194 -16.62 10.06 19.39
C ALA A 194 -15.42 9.37 18.68
N ALA A 195 -14.67 8.54 19.41
CA ALA A 195 -13.55 7.76 18.85
C ALA A 195 -13.99 6.37 18.30
N ILE A 196 -15.30 6.06 18.27
CA ILE A 196 -15.86 4.79 17.84
C ILE A 196 -16.71 5.03 16.59
N LEU A 197 -16.32 4.44 15.45
CA LEU A 197 -17.09 4.53 14.21
C LEU A 197 -17.81 3.21 13.94
N ILE A 198 -19.13 3.28 13.74
CA ILE A 198 -19.95 2.12 13.40
C ILE A 198 -20.26 2.14 11.91
N LEU A 199 -19.86 1.08 11.20
CA LEU A 199 -20.11 0.92 9.77
C LEU A 199 -21.26 -0.07 9.53
N PRO A 200 -22.08 0.15 8.48
CA PRO A 200 -23.17 -0.78 8.14
C PRO A 200 -22.67 -2.13 7.60
N TYR A 201 -21.48 -2.17 7.07
CA TYR A 201 -20.72 -3.33 6.58
C TYR A 201 -19.23 -3.01 6.56
N PHE A 202 -18.39 -3.99 6.30
CA PHE A 202 -16.92 -3.76 6.18
C PHE A 202 -16.61 -2.83 4.97
N ILE A 203 -15.94 -1.73 5.24
CA ILE A 203 -15.38 -0.81 4.26
C ILE A 203 -13.88 -0.69 4.56
N PRO A 204 -12.96 -0.91 3.60
CA PRO A 204 -11.55 -0.61 3.80
C PRO A 204 -11.35 0.88 4.10
N CYS A 205 -10.86 1.20 5.31
CA CYS A 205 -10.84 2.59 5.80
C CYS A 205 -9.55 2.98 6.53
N GLN A 206 -8.60 2.05 6.65
CA GLN A 206 -7.40 2.23 7.48
C GLN A 206 -6.59 3.48 7.08
N LYS A 207 -6.39 3.73 5.78
CA LYS A 207 -5.66 4.90 5.25
C LYS A 207 -6.37 6.20 5.65
N ARG A 208 -7.68 6.29 5.37
CA ARG A 208 -8.49 7.50 5.66
C ARG A 208 -8.66 7.79 7.14
N LEU A 209 -8.80 6.74 7.95
CA LEU A 209 -8.98 6.90 9.39
C LEU A 209 -7.69 7.18 10.15
N SER A 210 -6.51 6.93 9.57
CA SER A 210 -5.22 7.16 10.25
C SER A 210 -5.06 8.60 10.73
N GLU A 211 -5.53 9.57 9.98
CA GLU A 211 -5.45 11.01 10.25
C GLU A 211 -6.59 11.55 11.15
N THR A 212 -7.59 10.73 11.49
CA THR A 212 -8.75 11.12 12.27
C THR A 212 -8.63 10.79 13.76
N GLY A 213 -9.57 11.25 14.58
CA GLY A 213 -9.71 10.85 15.99
C GLY A 213 -10.30 9.46 16.22
N ILE A 214 -10.73 8.75 15.17
CA ILE A 214 -11.35 7.42 15.29
C ILE A 214 -10.30 6.39 15.72
N ALA A 215 -10.55 5.74 16.87
CA ALA A 215 -9.67 4.72 17.41
C ALA A 215 -10.17 3.29 17.10
N PHE A 216 -11.48 3.10 17.00
CA PHE A 216 -12.09 1.81 16.70
C PHE A 216 -13.14 1.91 15.60
N VAL A 217 -13.20 0.86 14.79
CA VAL A 217 -14.28 0.65 13.82
C VAL A 217 -15.03 -0.61 14.17
N ILE A 218 -16.36 -0.54 14.18
CA ILE A 218 -17.28 -1.67 14.41
C ILE A 218 -18.06 -1.92 13.13
N PHE A 219 -18.16 -3.17 12.69
CA PHE A 219 -18.96 -3.56 11.53
C PHE A 219 -19.52 -4.98 11.69
N PRO A 220 -20.66 -5.33 11.04
CA PRO A 220 -21.21 -6.67 11.07
C PRO A 220 -20.24 -7.72 10.52
N SER A 221 -20.13 -8.85 11.20
CA SER A 221 -19.31 -9.98 10.78
C SER A 221 -20.07 -10.90 9.83
N ASN A 222 -19.42 -11.41 8.79
CA ASN A 222 -19.98 -12.43 7.90
C ASN A 222 -20.30 -13.76 8.61
N ARG A 223 -19.78 -13.94 9.84
CA ARG A 223 -20.01 -15.13 10.69
C ARG A 223 -21.07 -14.91 11.76
N GLY A 224 -21.77 -13.77 11.69
CA GLY A 224 -22.70 -13.30 12.71
C GLY A 224 -22.01 -12.43 13.77
N GLY A 225 -22.81 -11.58 14.44
CA GLY A 225 -22.30 -10.60 15.39
C GLY A 225 -21.50 -9.47 14.73
N TYR A 226 -20.55 -8.91 15.46
CA TYR A 226 -19.80 -7.71 15.10
C TYR A 226 -18.31 -7.92 15.22
N CYS A 227 -17.58 -7.34 14.29
CA CYS A 227 -16.11 -7.19 14.32
C CYS A 227 -15.76 -5.81 14.88
N ILE A 228 -14.71 -5.75 15.68
CA ILE A 228 -14.13 -4.53 16.23
C ILE A 228 -12.67 -4.49 15.77
N GLN A 229 -12.28 -3.43 15.08
CA GLN A 229 -10.91 -3.24 14.60
C GLN A 229 -10.32 -1.94 15.14
N PRO A 230 -9.22 -2.00 15.92
CA PRO A 230 -8.48 -0.82 16.31
C PRO A 230 -7.79 -0.20 15.09
N GLN A 231 -7.76 1.13 15.04
CA GLN A 231 -7.18 1.89 13.95
C GLN A 231 -5.73 2.27 14.27
N LYS A 232 -4.86 2.17 13.25
CA LYS A 232 -3.45 2.54 13.38
C LYS A 232 -3.30 4.06 13.38
N ARG A 233 -2.20 4.53 13.97
CA ARG A 233 -1.73 5.90 13.83
C ARG A 233 -1.18 6.11 12.43
N GLU A 234 -1.19 7.34 11.99
CA GLU A 234 -0.57 7.75 10.73
C GLU A 234 0.93 7.40 10.72
N TYR A 235 1.42 6.92 9.59
CA TYR A 235 2.82 6.47 9.40
C TYR A 235 3.38 5.55 10.49
N SER A 236 2.51 4.77 11.15
CA SER A 236 2.90 3.94 12.29
C SER A 236 2.28 2.53 12.20
N LEU A 237 2.99 1.55 12.75
CA LEU A 237 2.45 0.21 12.98
C LEU A 237 1.63 0.10 14.27
N HIS A 238 1.70 1.12 15.15
CA HIS A 238 0.99 1.14 16.43
C HIS A 238 -0.46 1.58 16.26
N TYR A 239 -1.33 1.02 17.09
CA TYR A 239 -2.73 1.41 17.16
C TYR A 239 -2.91 2.72 17.93
N LYS A 240 -3.96 3.48 17.61
CA LYS A 240 -4.38 4.66 18.38
C LYS A 240 -4.85 4.28 19.77
N CYS A 241 -5.50 3.12 19.88
CA CYS A 241 -5.91 2.45 21.10
C CYS A 241 -5.85 0.94 20.90
N SER A 242 -5.37 0.19 21.88
CA SER A 242 -5.29 -1.26 21.86
C SER A 242 -6.33 -1.89 22.78
N PHE A 243 -6.73 -3.13 22.51
CA PHE A 243 -7.49 -3.91 23.47
C PHE A 243 -6.64 -4.16 24.73
N PRO A 244 -7.27 -4.32 25.93
CA PRO A 244 -6.56 -4.72 27.13
C PRO A 244 -5.77 -6.01 26.93
N GLU A 245 -4.50 -6.06 27.37
CA GLU A 245 -3.64 -7.24 27.20
C GLU A 245 -4.26 -8.53 27.71
N ARG A 246 -5.01 -8.45 28.82
CA ARG A 246 -5.70 -9.60 29.42
C ARG A 246 -6.79 -10.23 28.54
N TRP A 247 -7.17 -9.60 27.41
CA TRP A 247 -8.13 -10.13 26.46
C TRP A 247 -7.48 -10.86 25.28
N LEU A 248 -6.20 -10.57 25.03
CA LEU A 248 -5.51 -11.04 23.86
C LEU A 248 -5.35 -12.56 23.83
N GLY A 249 -5.84 -13.18 22.76
CA GLY A 249 -5.80 -14.64 22.56
C GLY A 249 -6.90 -15.41 23.25
N LEU A 250 -7.81 -14.73 23.97
CA LEU A 250 -8.93 -15.39 24.66
C LEU A 250 -10.15 -15.57 23.72
N GLU A 251 -10.97 -16.55 24.06
CA GLU A 251 -12.20 -16.91 23.35
C GLU A 251 -13.35 -17.18 24.31
N LYS A 252 -14.58 -16.99 23.81
CA LYS A 252 -15.85 -17.41 24.46
C LYS A 252 -15.89 -17.08 25.96
N GLU A 253 -16.05 -18.12 26.79
CA GLU A 253 -16.26 -18.01 28.24
C GLU A 253 -15.10 -17.30 28.93
N GLU A 254 -13.83 -17.62 28.55
CA GLU A 254 -12.64 -16.99 29.12
C GLU A 254 -12.59 -15.49 28.78
N LEU A 255 -12.92 -15.14 27.54
CA LEU A 255 -12.99 -13.75 27.11
C LEU A 255 -14.14 -13.01 27.79
N ALA A 256 -15.32 -13.65 27.94
CA ALA A 256 -16.46 -13.08 28.63
C ALA A 256 -16.15 -12.81 30.11
N GLU A 257 -15.48 -13.72 30.79
CA GLU A 257 -15.04 -13.54 32.18
C GLU A 257 -14.03 -12.41 32.32
N ALA A 258 -13.01 -12.37 31.44
CA ALA A 258 -11.93 -11.37 31.48
C ALA A 258 -12.44 -9.96 31.12
N SER A 259 -13.44 -9.85 30.23
CA SER A 259 -13.93 -8.57 29.69
C SER A 259 -15.22 -8.07 30.38
N GLY A 260 -16.02 -8.96 30.92
CA GLY A 260 -17.38 -8.67 31.40
C GLY A 260 -18.43 -8.59 30.28
N LEU A 261 -18.06 -8.88 29.03
CA LEU A 261 -18.93 -8.82 27.85
C LEU A 261 -19.63 -10.16 27.65
N LYS A 262 -20.97 -10.18 27.72
CA LYS A 262 -21.78 -11.42 27.70
C LYS A 262 -21.70 -12.16 26.35
N SER A 263 -21.58 -11.42 25.25
CA SER A 263 -21.55 -11.97 23.89
C SER A 263 -20.14 -12.04 23.31
N ALA A 264 -19.10 -12.02 24.14
CA ALA A 264 -17.71 -12.10 23.70
C ALA A 264 -17.46 -13.43 22.97
N VAL A 265 -16.82 -13.36 21.79
CA VAL A 265 -16.56 -14.53 20.95
C VAL A 265 -15.06 -14.80 20.85
N PHE A 266 -14.28 -13.78 20.46
CA PHE A 266 -12.85 -13.96 20.17
C PHE A 266 -12.11 -12.62 20.24
N CYS A 267 -10.90 -12.61 20.80
CA CYS A 267 -9.95 -11.51 20.68
C CYS A 267 -8.63 -12.04 20.15
N HIS A 268 -8.20 -11.56 18.98
CA HIS A 268 -6.96 -12.03 18.37
C HIS A 268 -5.73 -11.69 19.22
N LYS A 269 -4.80 -12.64 19.36
CA LYS A 269 -3.56 -12.47 20.15
C LYS A 269 -2.71 -11.25 19.75
N GLY A 270 -2.78 -10.83 18.47
CA GLY A 270 -2.11 -9.63 17.97
C GLY A 270 -2.94 -8.35 18.12
N GLY A 271 -4.10 -8.39 18.77
CA GLY A 271 -4.92 -7.21 19.07
C GLY A 271 -5.52 -6.47 17.88
N PHE A 272 -5.49 -7.02 16.68
CA PHE A 272 -6.00 -6.33 15.48
C PHE A 272 -7.49 -6.56 15.20
N LEU A 273 -8.11 -7.49 15.90
CA LEU A 273 -9.52 -7.87 15.72
C LEU A 273 -10.08 -8.45 17.02
N MET A 274 -11.27 -8.02 17.37
CA MET A 274 -12.13 -8.68 18.35
C MET A 274 -13.51 -8.92 17.72
N THR A 275 -14.20 -9.99 18.14
CA THR A 275 -15.56 -10.29 17.70
C THR A 275 -16.47 -10.52 18.90
N VAL A 276 -17.70 -10.02 18.80
CA VAL A 276 -18.78 -10.16 19.81
C VAL A 276 -20.11 -10.45 19.12
N GLY A 277 -21.09 -10.99 19.85
CA GLY A 277 -22.41 -11.29 19.30
C GLY A 277 -23.32 -10.06 19.16
N GLU A 278 -23.22 -9.09 20.07
CA GLU A 278 -24.13 -7.96 20.17
C GLU A 278 -23.42 -6.62 19.95
N LEU A 279 -24.09 -5.68 19.27
CA LEU A 279 -23.53 -4.33 19.02
C LEU A 279 -23.26 -3.57 20.33
N SER A 280 -24.11 -3.74 21.34
CA SER A 280 -23.91 -3.12 22.66
C SER A 280 -22.59 -3.55 23.31
N ASP A 281 -22.25 -4.84 23.20
CA ASP A 281 -21.00 -5.37 23.72
C ASP A 281 -19.80 -4.90 22.87
N ALA A 282 -19.99 -4.70 21.56
CA ALA A 282 -18.94 -4.12 20.69
C ALA A 282 -18.59 -2.69 21.09
N VAL A 283 -19.61 -1.85 21.33
CA VAL A 283 -19.40 -0.47 21.80
C VAL A 283 -18.77 -0.45 23.20
N GLU A 284 -19.24 -1.32 24.10
CA GLU A 284 -18.70 -1.40 25.46
C GLU A 284 -17.24 -1.91 25.47
N ALA A 285 -16.87 -2.85 24.59
CA ALA A 285 -15.48 -3.28 24.40
C ALA A 285 -14.57 -2.11 24.01
N CYS A 286 -15.02 -1.25 23.10
CA CYS A 286 -14.29 -0.05 22.71
C CYS A 286 -14.14 0.93 23.88
N ARG A 287 -15.21 1.17 24.65
CA ARG A 287 -15.18 2.05 25.83
C ARG A 287 -14.20 1.58 26.88
N ILE A 288 -14.28 0.28 27.26
CA ILE A 288 -13.35 -0.31 28.22
C ILE A 288 -11.89 -0.17 27.72
N SER A 289 -11.67 -0.39 26.43
CA SER A 289 -10.35 -0.25 25.83
C SER A 289 -9.85 1.20 25.88
N LEU A 290 -10.69 2.18 25.54
CA LEU A 290 -10.37 3.61 25.61
C LEU A 290 -10.05 4.06 27.03
N ASP A 291 -10.81 3.59 28.03
CA ASP A 291 -10.63 3.93 29.43
C ASP A 291 -9.37 3.30 30.05
N SER A 292 -9.03 2.09 29.60
CA SER A 292 -7.86 1.34 30.10
C SER A 292 -6.57 1.63 29.34
N PHE A 293 -6.65 2.24 28.15
CA PHE A 293 -5.50 2.49 27.31
C PHE A 293 -4.54 3.50 27.96
N LYS A 294 -3.35 3.02 28.28
CA LYS A 294 -2.21 3.87 28.66
C LYS A 294 -1.37 4.01 27.42
N ASP A 295 -1.28 5.23 26.94
CA ASP A 295 -0.46 5.55 25.76
C ASP A 295 0.95 5.00 25.96
N GLU A 296 1.30 3.93 25.23
CA GLU A 296 2.64 3.37 25.28
C GLU A 296 3.60 4.39 24.66
N LYS A 297 4.72 4.59 25.34
CA LYS A 297 5.75 5.53 24.90
C LYS A 297 6.30 5.08 23.57
N ALA A 298 5.96 5.77 22.48
CA ALA A 298 6.57 5.53 21.19
C ALA A 298 8.04 5.97 21.25
N LEU A 299 8.96 5.02 21.13
CA LEU A 299 10.38 5.27 20.94
C LEU A 299 10.63 5.44 19.44
N VAL A 300 10.86 6.66 19.00
CA VAL A 300 11.32 6.94 17.62
C VAL A 300 12.85 6.98 17.65
N ASN A 301 13.46 6.04 16.94
CA ASN A 301 14.90 6.02 16.76
C ASN A 301 15.25 6.99 15.62
N VAL A 302 15.50 8.23 15.94
CA VAL A 302 15.98 9.23 14.98
C VAL A 302 17.50 9.18 15.03
N GLY A 303 18.14 8.78 13.93
CA GLY A 303 19.61 8.81 13.80
C GLY A 303 20.13 10.19 14.22
N GLY A 304 21.07 10.23 15.17
CA GLY A 304 21.47 11.44 15.87
C GLY A 304 22.06 12.54 15.00
N GLY A 305 22.01 13.75 15.47
CA GLY A 305 22.56 14.96 14.88
C GLY A 305 21.50 15.99 14.55
N ASP A 306 21.88 17.04 13.84
CA ASP A 306 21.05 18.19 13.44
C ASP A 306 19.70 17.83 12.76
N ALA A 307 19.59 16.63 12.19
CA ALA A 307 18.37 16.11 11.58
C ALA A 307 17.21 15.91 12.58
N ALA A 308 17.49 15.63 13.85
CA ALA A 308 16.45 15.51 14.88
C ALA A 308 15.85 16.87 15.27
N ASP A 309 16.68 17.90 15.29
CA ASP A 309 16.24 19.28 15.57
C ASP A 309 15.47 19.89 14.39
N GLU A 310 15.77 19.49 13.18
CA GLU A 310 15.08 19.90 11.96
C GLU A 310 13.69 19.23 11.88
N LEU A 311 13.60 17.94 12.16
CA LEU A 311 12.33 17.20 12.22
C LEU A 311 11.36 17.77 13.27
N LEU A 312 11.89 18.20 14.42
CA LEU A 312 11.09 18.79 15.51
C LEU A 312 10.56 20.19 15.17
N ARG A 313 11.21 20.94 14.28
CA ARG A 313 10.75 22.25 13.81
C ARG A 313 9.60 22.15 12.81
N GLU A 314 9.51 21.03 12.07
CA GLU A 314 8.50 20.83 11.03
C GLU A 314 7.18 20.20 11.54
N LEU A 315 7.15 19.68 12.79
CA LEU A 315 5.97 19.01 13.34
C LEU A 315 5.08 20.04 14.11
N PRO A 316 3.89 20.40 13.59
CA PRO A 316 2.99 21.33 14.25
C PRO A 316 2.51 20.75 15.59
N GLY A 317 2.67 21.51 16.68
CA GLY A 317 2.16 21.18 18.02
C GLY A 317 3.18 20.59 19.00
N MET A 318 4.45 20.43 18.66
CA MET A 318 5.50 19.89 19.53
C MET A 318 6.26 20.93 20.36
N ALA A 319 5.73 22.12 20.58
CA ALA A 319 6.40 23.21 21.32
C ALA A 319 6.83 22.88 22.78
N GLN A 320 6.57 21.66 23.28
CA GLN A 320 6.93 21.23 24.63
C GLN A 320 7.57 19.82 24.66
N ALA A 321 8.19 19.37 23.56
CA ALA A 321 8.92 18.11 23.56
C ALA A 321 10.19 18.18 24.41
N GLN A 322 10.40 17.18 25.29
CA GLN A 322 11.66 17.01 25.99
C GLN A 322 12.51 15.96 25.27
N ILE A 323 13.69 16.38 24.82
CA ILE A 323 14.65 15.51 24.11
C ILE A 323 15.55 14.85 25.16
N TYR A 324 15.66 13.54 25.13
CA TYR A 324 16.58 12.76 25.95
C TYR A 324 17.61 12.10 25.05
N HIS A 325 18.89 12.39 25.27
CA HIS A 325 19.98 11.66 24.65
C HIS A 325 20.23 10.38 25.41
N ILE A 326 19.90 9.24 24.79
CA ILE A 326 20.22 7.92 25.35
C ILE A 326 21.47 7.41 24.65
N PRO A 327 22.60 7.23 25.36
CA PRO A 327 23.79 6.63 24.76
C PRO A 327 23.47 5.19 24.32
N LEU A 328 23.78 4.88 23.07
CA LEU A 328 23.67 3.50 22.57
C LEU A 328 24.72 2.64 23.26
N PRO A 329 24.41 1.36 23.58
CA PRO A 329 25.40 0.43 24.11
C PRO A 329 26.57 0.29 23.15
N GLU A 330 27.80 0.24 23.67
CA GLU A 330 28.99 0.05 22.85
C GLU A 330 28.87 -1.25 22.02
N PRO A 331 29.24 -1.24 20.75
CA PRO A 331 29.24 -2.45 19.94
C PRO A 331 30.30 -3.43 20.52
N PRO A 332 30.04 -4.75 20.45
CA PRO A 332 31.02 -5.73 20.89
C PRO A 332 32.35 -5.54 20.13
N SER A 333 33.44 -5.55 20.86
CA SER A 333 34.80 -5.34 20.36
C SER A 333 35.26 -6.51 19.48
N ALA A 334 34.96 -6.46 18.16
CA ALA A 334 35.67 -7.23 17.17
C ALA A 334 35.56 -6.53 15.81
N PRO A 335 36.65 -6.19 15.14
CA PRO A 335 36.61 -5.53 13.84
C PRO A 335 36.36 -6.54 12.72
N SER A 336 35.27 -6.35 11.99
CA SER A 336 35.11 -6.90 10.67
C SER A 336 35.85 -5.99 9.64
N PRO A 337 36.67 -6.53 8.73
CA PRO A 337 37.54 -5.73 7.85
C PRO A 337 36.88 -5.08 6.63
N LEU A 338 35.60 -5.04 6.51
CA LEU A 338 34.91 -4.58 5.30
C LEU A 338 33.84 -3.51 5.59
N CYS A 339 34.27 -2.28 5.81
CA CYS A 339 33.57 -1.06 5.35
C CYS A 339 34.39 0.20 5.69
N ARG A 340 35.22 0.67 4.73
CA ARG A 340 36.01 1.91 4.86
C ARG A 340 35.39 3.14 4.20
N SER A 341 34.09 3.17 3.91
CA SER A 341 33.51 4.28 3.14
C SER A 341 32.11 4.74 3.58
N CYS A 342 31.82 4.78 4.88
CA CYS A 342 30.63 5.48 5.38
C CYS A 342 31.07 6.65 6.28
N PRO A 343 30.86 7.92 5.90
CA PRO A 343 31.12 9.04 6.77
C PRO A 343 30.01 9.17 7.83
N GLY A 344 30.42 9.13 9.10
CA GLY A 344 29.79 9.85 10.20
C GLY A 344 28.39 9.50 10.62
N TRP A 345 28.12 8.28 11.10
CA TRP A 345 26.91 8.04 11.91
C TRP A 345 27.17 8.45 13.35
N SER A 346 26.52 9.50 13.81
CA SER A 346 26.49 9.84 15.24
C SER A 346 25.64 8.81 16.00
N ARG A 347 26.18 8.28 17.12
CA ARG A 347 25.65 7.16 17.89
C ARG A 347 24.68 7.58 19.01
N THR A 348 23.71 8.45 18.71
CA THR A 348 22.80 8.95 19.74
C THR A 348 21.35 8.65 19.36
N ALA A 349 20.62 7.95 20.21
CA ALA A 349 19.17 7.83 20.10
C ALA A 349 18.53 9.04 20.80
N VAL A 350 17.53 9.64 20.17
CA VAL A 350 16.78 10.76 20.73
C VAL A 350 15.40 10.28 21.11
N THR A 351 15.04 10.37 22.38
CA THR A 351 13.68 10.11 22.87
C THR A 351 12.95 11.42 23.03
N VAL A 352 11.86 11.60 22.30
CA VAL A 352 11.03 12.81 22.36
C VAL A 352 9.79 12.53 23.20
N LYS A 353 9.60 13.25 24.31
CA LYS A 353 8.36 13.27 25.08
C LYS A 353 7.52 14.45 24.67
N TRP A 354 6.26 14.22 24.30
CA TRP A 354 5.33 15.27 23.92
C TRP A 354 4.07 15.25 24.81
N ARG A 355 3.45 16.40 24.93
CA ARG A 355 2.21 16.60 25.67
C ARG A 355 1.17 17.15 24.72
N TRP A 356 0.05 16.49 24.58
CA TRP A 356 -1.05 16.99 23.79
C TRP A 356 -2.30 17.22 24.62
N LYS A 357 -3.14 18.12 24.20
CA LYS A 357 -4.34 18.54 24.92
C LYS A 357 -5.48 17.58 24.58
N LYS A 358 -6.03 16.90 25.58
CA LYS A 358 -7.26 16.13 25.36
C LYS A 358 -8.43 17.08 25.04
N PRO A 359 -9.44 16.63 24.28
CA PRO A 359 -10.61 17.44 23.97
C PRO A 359 -11.36 17.98 25.21
N THR A 360 -11.21 17.34 26.36
CA THR A 360 -11.84 17.70 27.66
C THR A 360 -11.07 18.71 28.50
N GLY A 361 -10.04 19.38 27.96
CA GLY A 361 -9.28 20.39 28.71
C GLY A 361 -8.17 19.84 29.63
N SER A 362 -8.00 18.52 29.78
CA SER A 362 -6.92 17.91 30.52
C SER A 362 -5.71 17.61 29.63
N PHE A 363 -4.48 17.78 30.15
CA PHE A 363 -3.26 17.48 29.41
C PHE A 363 -2.83 16.02 29.62
N GLY A 364 -2.63 15.29 28.55
CA GLY A 364 -1.95 14.01 28.56
C GLY A 364 -0.47 14.16 28.17
N THR A 365 0.41 13.36 28.74
CA THR A 365 1.84 13.32 28.37
C THR A 365 2.12 12.06 27.58
N GLY A 366 2.61 12.19 26.36
CA GLY A 366 3.16 11.08 25.55
C GLY A 366 4.67 11.24 25.35
N THR A 367 5.35 10.15 25.06
CA THR A 367 6.79 10.16 24.75
C THR A 367 6.95 9.53 23.36
N MET A 368 7.60 10.23 22.45
CA MET A 368 8.03 9.74 21.14
C MET A 368 9.49 9.33 21.17
#